data_23bc8c48db487cb2bd3676b9f40d7e31
#
_entry.id   23bc8c48db487cb2bd3676b9f40d7e31
#
_cell.length_a   1.000
_cell.length_b   1.000
_cell.length_c   1.000
_cell.angle_alpha   90.00
_cell.angle_beta   90.00
_cell.angle_gamma   90.00
#
_symmetry.space_group_name_H-M   'P 1'
#
loop_
_entity.id
_entity.type
_entity.pdbx_description
1 polymer ?
#
loop_
_entity_poly.entity_id
_entity_poly.type
_entity_poly.pdbx_seq_one_letter_code
_entity_poly.pdbx_strand_id
1 'polypeptide(L)'
;MTQHLAELLMYVAPEPIREANERWLTRIVERLDATRRNSEGLALMDLWLSPHLLLTQTCGYPLMTVLRGRVRVIGRPRYELPDASGGNHCSLLLSRADDPRRSLPAFRDSRGVINGEDSNSGMNLLRHRLAPLQREGQFFASVGISGSHRESLRWLREEMADLAAIDSVTFAYLARHAEEEVAGLR
;
A
#
# COMPACT_ATOMS: atom_id res chain seq x y z
N MET A 1 26.87 7.03 -20.72
CA MET A 1 26.54 6.44 -19.41
C MET A 1 25.18 5.80 -19.50
N THR A 2 25.01 4.58 -19.00
CA THR A 2 23.72 3.90 -19.01
C THR A 2 22.79 4.56 -17.99
N GLN A 3 21.61 4.97 -18.42
CA GLN A 3 20.60 5.55 -17.55
C GLN A 3 19.71 4.44 -16.96
N HIS A 4 19.39 4.56 -15.69
CA HIS A 4 18.67 3.55 -14.93
C HIS A 4 17.37 4.08 -14.37
N LEU A 5 16.37 3.21 -14.25
CA LEU A 5 15.14 3.47 -13.52
C LEU A 5 15.37 3.19 -12.04
N ALA A 6 15.07 4.15 -11.18
CA ALA A 6 15.19 4.01 -9.73
C ALA A 6 14.06 4.80 -9.07
N GLU A 7 13.13 4.10 -8.36
CA GLU A 7 11.93 4.70 -7.79
C GLU A 7 11.52 4.06 -6.46
N LEU A 8 11.07 4.87 -5.52
CA LEU A 8 10.52 4.45 -4.24
C LEU A 8 9.02 4.81 -4.19
N LEU A 9 8.17 3.99 -4.78
CA LEU A 9 6.77 4.31 -5.06
C LEU A 9 5.76 3.78 -4.02
N MET A 10 6.20 3.02 -3.00
CA MET A 10 5.26 2.41 -2.05
C MET A 10 4.68 3.42 -1.06
N TYR A 11 5.46 4.41 -0.63
CA TYR A 11 5.07 5.40 0.36
C TYR A 11 5.38 6.81 -0.17
N VAL A 12 4.50 7.31 -1.02
CA VAL A 12 4.68 8.60 -1.72
C VAL A 12 3.77 9.71 -1.18
N ALA A 13 3.06 9.44 -0.11
CA ALA A 13 2.16 10.40 0.55
C ALA A 13 2.30 10.29 2.08
N PRO A 14 2.08 11.37 2.79
CA PRO A 14 1.90 12.75 2.31
C PRO A 14 3.23 13.37 1.82
N GLU A 15 3.19 14.61 1.35
CA GLU A 15 4.31 15.30 0.71
C GLU A 15 5.65 15.21 1.47
N PRO A 16 5.74 15.40 2.80
CA PRO A 16 7.01 15.28 3.52
C PRO A 16 7.67 13.92 3.38
N ILE A 17 6.87 12.85 3.22
CA ILE A 17 7.36 11.47 3.01
C ILE A 17 7.89 11.30 1.59
N ARG A 18 7.19 11.84 0.60
CA ARG A 18 7.65 11.85 -0.80
C ARG A 18 9.01 12.53 -0.92
N GLU A 19 9.16 13.71 -0.34
CA GLU A 19 10.42 14.44 -0.34
C GLU A 19 11.55 13.67 0.38
N ALA A 20 11.24 13.03 1.50
CA ALA A 20 12.23 12.22 2.22
C ALA A 20 12.71 11.03 1.38
N ASN A 21 11.79 10.35 0.69
CA ASN A 21 12.12 9.26 -0.24
C ASN A 21 12.98 9.74 -1.40
N GLU A 22 12.67 10.89 -2.01
CA GLU A 22 13.49 11.46 -3.08
C GLU A 22 14.90 11.81 -2.62
N ARG A 23 15.05 12.44 -1.47
CA ARG A 23 16.37 12.71 -0.89
C ARG A 23 17.16 11.44 -0.61
N TRP A 24 16.50 10.41 -0.13
CA TRP A 24 17.14 9.11 0.13
C TRP A 24 17.55 8.42 -1.17
N LEU A 25 16.64 8.38 -2.15
CA LEU A 25 16.89 7.78 -3.46
C LEU A 25 18.04 8.47 -4.19
N THR A 26 18.07 9.80 -4.19
CA THR A 26 19.18 10.58 -4.77
C THR A 26 20.52 10.17 -4.19
N ARG A 27 20.63 10.07 -2.86
CA ARG A 27 21.87 9.63 -2.20
C ARG A 27 22.28 8.21 -2.54
N ILE A 28 21.30 7.30 -2.73
CA ILE A 28 21.59 5.92 -3.16
C ILE A 28 22.17 5.92 -4.56
N VAL A 29 21.52 6.62 -5.49
CA VAL A 29 21.92 6.70 -6.91
C VAL A 29 23.32 7.30 -7.04
N GLU A 30 23.60 8.40 -6.32
CA GLU A 30 24.92 9.03 -6.26
C GLU A 30 26.01 8.07 -5.76
N ARG A 31 25.74 7.30 -4.69
CA ARG A 31 26.69 6.34 -4.13
C ARG A 31 26.97 5.14 -5.06
N LEU A 32 26.05 4.86 -5.96
CA LEU A 32 26.20 3.81 -6.97
C LEU A 32 26.86 4.32 -8.26
N ASP A 33 27.25 5.59 -8.32
CA ASP A 33 27.78 6.25 -9.51
C ASP A 33 26.87 6.02 -10.74
N ALA A 34 25.55 6.08 -10.51
CA ALA A 34 24.54 5.81 -11.51
C ALA A 34 23.84 7.10 -11.96
N THR A 35 23.30 7.08 -13.18
CA THR A 35 22.46 8.16 -13.70
C THR A 35 21.01 7.71 -13.71
N ARG A 36 20.14 8.47 -13.03
CA ARG A 36 18.69 8.18 -12.99
C ARG A 36 18.02 8.67 -14.27
N ARG A 37 17.20 7.80 -14.84
CA ARG A 37 16.29 8.11 -15.94
C ARG A 37 14.94 8.54 -15.38
N ASN A 38 14.27 9.49 -16.06
CA ASN A 38 12.88 9.84 -15.76
C ASN A 38 11.95 8.64 -15.99
N SER A 39 11.07 8.39 -15.02
CA SER A 39 10.06 7.32 -15.04
C SER A 39 8.64 7.86 -15.13
N GLU A 40 8.47 9.16 -15.31
CA GLU A 40 7.16 9.81 -15.40
C GLU A 40 6.30 9.17 -16.50
N GLY A 41 5.06 8.84 -16.16
CA GLY A 41 4.12 8.19 -17.08
C GLY A 41 4.30 6.68 -17.25
N LEU A 42 5.34 6.06 -16.66
CA LEU A 42 5.47 4.60 -16.69
C LEU A 42 4.44 3.95 -15.77
N ALA A 43 3.74 2.92 -16.27
CA ALA A 43 2.95 2.06 -15.42
C ALA A 43 3.86 1.29 -14.45
N LEU A 44 3.37 1.04 -13.25
CA LEU A 44 4.14 0.39 -12.18
C LEU A 44 4.72 -0.97 -12.61
N MET A 45 3.95 -1.74 -13.37
CA MET A 45 4.39 -3.03 -13.89
C MET A 45 5.52 -2.89 -14.91
N ASP A 46 5.44 -1.89 -15.79
CA ASP A 46 6.48 -1.61 -16.79
C ASP A 46 7.77 -1.15 -16.13
N LEU A 47 7.68 -0.38 -15.05
CA LEU A 47 8.84 -0.01 -14.23
C LEU A 47 9.50 -1.26 -13.63
N TRP A 48 8.72 -2.11 -12.98
CA TRP A 48 9.24 -3.29 -12.27
C TRP A 48 9.86 -4.33 -13.20
N LEU A 49 9.35 -4.47 -14.41
CA LEU A 49 9.83 -5.43 -15.41
C LEU A 49 10.85 -4.86 -16.38
N SER A 50 11.21 -3.58 -16.23
CA SER A 50 12.17 -2.93 -17.11
C SER A 50 13.56 -3.54 -16.99
N PRO A 51 14.25 -3.83 -18.11
CA PRO A 51 15.65 -4.23 -18.09
C PRO A 51 16.61 -3.13 -17.61
N HIS A 52 16.12 -1.89 -17.50
CA HIS A 52 16.88 -0.75 -16.99
C HIS A 52 16.61 -0.48 -15.50
N LEU A 53 15.87 -1.35 -14.81
CA LEU A 53 15.58 -1.21 -13.40
C LEU A 53 16.85 -1.39 -12.56
N LEU A 54 17.23 -0.35 -11.82
CA LEU A 54 18.29 -0.37 -10.83
C LEU A 54 17.75 -0.67 -9.43
N LEU A 55 16.73 0.07 -9.02
CA LEU A 55 16.17 0.00 -7.67
C LEU A 55 14.70 0.38 -7.67
N THR A 56 13.89 -0.39 -6.95
CA THR A 56 12.50 -0.04 -6.68
C THR A 56 11.99 -0.69 -5.38
N GLN A 57 10.78 -0.34 -5.03
CA GLN A 57 10.03 -1.00 -3.96
C GLN A 57 8.84 -1.76 -4.53
N THR A 58 8.49 -2.87 -3.90
CA THR A 58 7.27 -3.62 -4.17
C THR A 58 6.74 -4.23 -2.89
N CYS A 59 5.45 -4.50 -2.83
CA CYS A 59 4.88 -5.26 -1.72
C CYS A 59 5.04 -6.78 -1.93
N GLY A 60 4.76 -7.55 -0.88
CA GLY A 60 5.03 -8.99 -0.88
C GLY A 60 4.27 -9.78 -1.93
N TYR A 61 3.03 -9.40 -2.27
CA TYR A 61 2.22 -10.17 -3.22
C TYR A 61 2.78 -10.11 -4.65
N PRO A 62 3.03 -8.95 -5.28
CA PRO A 62 3.70 -8.89 -6.57
C PRO A 62 5.08 -9.55 -6.55
N LEU A 63 5.85 -9.40 -5.47
CA LEU A 63 7.16 -10.01 -5.34
C LEU A 63 7.10 -11.54 -5.44
N MET A 64 6.12 -12.16 -4.81
CA MET A 64 5.95 -13.62 -4.77
C MET A 64 5.21 -14.19 -5.98
N THR A 65 4.59 -13.34 -6.79
CA THR A 65 3.85 -13.72 -7.99
C THR A 65 4.57 -13.27 -9.27
N VAL A 66 4.19 -12.12 -9.81
CA VAL A 66 4.67 -11.59 -11.09
C VAL A 66 6.17 -11.36 -11.14
N LEU A 67 6.78 -10.91 -10.03
CA LEU A 67 8.20 -10.54 -9.96
C LEU A 67 9.09 -11.70 -9.50
N ARG A 68 8.52 -12.84 -9.17
CA ARG A 68 9.26 -14.00 -8.69
C ARG A 68 10.31 -14.46 -9.71
N GLY A 69 11.58 -14.46 -9.29
CA GLY A 69 12.72 -14.82 -10.14
C GLY A 69 13.12 -13.77 -11.18
N ARG A 70 12.41 -12.62 -11.25
CA ARG A 70 12.70 -11.53 -12.20
C ARG A 70 13.45 -10.36 -11.57
N VAL A 71 13.37 -10.23 -10.24
CA VAL A 71 14.07 -9.20 -9.48
C VAL A 71 14.86 -9.82 -8.34
N ARG A 72 15.90 -9.12 -7.89
CA ARG A 72 16.68 -9.49 -6.72
C ARG A 72 16.25 -8.67 -5.52
N VAL A 73 15.81 -9.32 -4.46
CA VAL A 73 15.53 -8.67 -3.18
C VAL A 73 16.85 -8.31 -2.52
N ILE A 74 17.08 -7.02 -2.27
CA ILE A 74 18.28 -6.50 -1.61
C ILE A 74 18.06 -6.22 -0.13
N GLY A 75 16.81 -6.11 0.31
CA GLY A 75 16.43 -5.86 1.69
C GLY A 75 14.99 -5.47 1.84
N ARG A 76 14.61 -5.20 3.08
CA ARG A 76 13.32 -4.60 3.43
C ARG A 76 13.54 -3.40 4.35
N PRO A 77 12.76 -2.32 4.24
CA PRO A 77 12.82 -1.22 5.18
C PRO A 77 12.46 -1.68 6.60
N ARG A 78 13.06 -1.02 7.58
CA ARG A 78 12.65 -1.14 8.98
C ARG A 78 11.99 0.17 9.37
N TYR A 79 10.79 0.07 9.90
CA TYR A 79 10.02 1.21 10.39
C TYR A 79 9.98 1.19 11.91
N GLU A 80 9.92 2.37 12.51
CA GLU A 80 9.65 2.58 13.94
C GLU A 80 8.41 3.46 14.04
N LEU A 81 7.28 2.87 13.69
CA LEU A 81 5.97 3.49 13.66
C LEU A 81 4.99 2.63 14.46
N PRO A 82 3.84 3.18 14.90
CA PRO A 82 2.76 2.38 15.43
C PRO A 82 2.39 1.26 14.45
N ASP A 83 2.21 0.05 14.96
CA ASP A 83 1.87 -1.16 14.18
C ASP A 83 2.85 -1.51 13.04
N ALA A 84 4.07 -0.90 13.07
CA ALA A 84 5.13 -1.20 12.13
C ALA A 84 6.49 -1.06 12.82
N SER A 85 7.07 -2.15 13.29
CA SER A 85 8.36 -2.17 13.98
C SER A 85 9.26 -3.31 13.53
N GLY A 86 10.57 -3.10 13.60
CA GLY A 86 11.58 -4.14 13.35
C GLY A 86 11.51 -4.76 11.94
N GLY A 87 10.92 -4.08 10.95
CA GLY A 87 10.70 -4.56 9.59
C GLY A 87 9.40 -5.33 9.40
N ASN A 88 8.58 -5.48 10.42
CA ASN A 88 7.23 -6.01 10.35
C ASN A 88 6.23 -4.84 10.30
N HIS A 89 5.16 -5.04 9.56
CA HIS A 89 4.00 -4.15 9.50
C HIS A 89 2.76 -5.00 9.27
N CYS A 90 1.59 -4.43 9.49
CA CYS A 90 0.33 -5.13 9.35
C CYS A 90 -0.66 -4.36 8.48
N SER A 91 -1.81 -4.98 8.23
CA SER A 91 -2.97 -4.32 7.66
C SER A 91 -3.96 -3.99 8.77
N LEU A 92 -4.30 -2.72 8.90
CA LEU A 92 -5.33 -2.23 9.79
C LEU A 92 -6.69 -2.39 9.09
N LEU A 93 -7.65 -3.02 9.74
CA LEU A 93 -9.02 -3.08 9.26
C LEU A 93 -9.76 -1.86 9.78
N LEU A 94 -10.14 -0.97 8.90
CA LEU A 94 -10.73 0.32 9.23
C LEU A 94 -12.15 0.47 8.73
N SER A 95 -12.97 1.11 9.54
CA SER A 95 -14.31 1.59 9.23
C SER A 95 -14.49 3.01 9.77
N ARG A 96 -15.62 3.65 9.49
CA ARG A 96 -15.96 4.91 10.18
C ARG A 96 -16.12 4.69 11.68
N ALA A 97 -15.75 5.68 12.46
CA ALA A 97 -15.87 5.64 13.92
C ALA A 97 -17.33 5.60 14.40
N ASP A 98 -18.23 6.21 13.65
CA ASP A 98 -19.70 6.25 13.90
C ASP A 98 -20.43 4.99 13.42
N ASP A 99 -19.79 4.12 12.62
CA ASP A 99 -20.39 2.87 12.18
C ASP A 99 -20.81 2.02 13.39
N PRO A 100 -22.05 1.54 13.46
CA PRO A 100 -22.54 0.76 14.61
C PRO A 100 -21.94 -0.65 14.69
N ARG A 101 -21.40 -1.18 13.60
CA ARG A 101 -20.78 -2.51 13.52
C ARG A 101 -19.49 -2.56 14.32
N ARG A 102 -19.34 -3.47 15.29
CA ARG A 102 -18.22 -3.54 16.22
C ARG A 102 -17.37 -4.81 16.07
N SER A 103 -17.74 -5.69 15.17
CA SER A 103 -16.98 -6.93 14.92
C SER A 103 -16.87 -7.19 13.42
N LEU A 104 -15.82 -7.85 12.99
CA LEU A 104 -15.59 -8.15 11.58
C LEU A 104 -16.76 -8.93 10.94
N PRO A 105 -17.36 -9.96 11.60
CA PRO A 105 -18.53 -10.65 11.03
C PRO A 105 -19.75 -9.75 10.79
N ALA A 106 -19.87 -8.63 11.52
CA ALA A 106 -20.99 -7.69 11.34
C ALA A 106 -20.90 -6.88 10.03
N PHE A 107 -19.75 -6.86 9.39
CA PHE A 107 -19.55 -6.25 8.06
C PHE A 107 -19.91 -7.18 6.90
N ARG A 108 -20.45 -8.37 7.16
CA ARG A 108 -20.96 -9.24 6.10
C ARG A 108 -22.04 -8.51 5.31
N ASP A 109 -22.07 -8.75 4.01
CA ASP A 109 -23.03 -8.14 3.06
C ASP A 109 -22.95 -6.59 3.00
N SER A 110 -21.86 -6.02 3.51
CA SER A 110 -21.53 -4.58 3.37
C SER A 110 -20.70 -4.32 2.10
N ARG A 111 -20.26 -3.07 1.93
CA ARG A 111 -19.39 -2.64 0.82
C ARG A 111 -17.94 -2.66 1.28
N GLY A 112 -17.14 -3.51 0.65
CA GLY A 112 -15.68 -3.52 0.83
C GLY A 112 -14.96 -2.62 -0.16
N VAL A 113 -13.77 -2.16 0.19
CA VAL A 113 -12.87 -1.50 -0.76
C VAL A 113 -11.45 -2.04 -0.62
N ILE A 114 -10.81 -2.26 -1.77
CA ILE A 114 -9.39 -2.61 -1.87
C ILE A 114 -8.67 -1.52 -2.67
N ASN A 115 -7.38 -1.35 -2.42
CA ASN A 115 -6.60 -0.37 -3.17
C ASN A 115 -6.09 -0.88 -4.52
N GLY A 116 -6.07 -2.20 -4.74
CA GLY A 116 -5.66 -2.83 -5.98
C GLY A 116 -5.69 -4.35 -5.86
N GLU A 117 -5.90 -5.04 -6.97
CA GLU A 117 -5.98 -6.52 -7.04
C GLU A 117 -4.62 -7.20 -6.79
N ASP A 118 -3.53 -6.46 -6.98
CA ASP A 118 -2.16 -6.89 -6.73
C ASP A 118 -1.63 -6.47 -5.35
N SER A 119 -2.46 -5.80 -4.54
CA SER A 119 -2.06 -5.33 -3.22
C SER A 119 -1.95 -6.46 -2.22
N ASN A 120 -0.82 -6.53 -1.51
CA ASN A 120 -0.67 -7.46 -0.40
C ASN A 120 -1.47 -7.01 0.82
N SER A 121 -1.27 -5.78 1.30
CA SER A 121 -1.91 -5.26 2.51
C SER A 121 -3.39 -4.96 2.32
N GLY A 122 -3.78 -4.31 1.22
CA GLY A 122 -5.16 -3.87 1.01
C GLY A 122 -6.08 -4.91 0.40
N MET A 123 -5.56 -5.96 -0.21
CA MET A 123 -6.38 -7.01 -0.83
C MET A 123 -6.05 -8.41 -0.31
N ASN A 124 -4.81 -8.89 -0.48
CA ASN A 124 -4.48 -10.29 -0.20
C ASN A 124 -4.67 -10.67 1.28
N LEU A 125 -4.16 -9.84 2.20
CA LEU A 125 -4.33 -10.05 3.64
C LEU A 125 -5.79 -9.88 4.09
N LEU A 126 -6.52 -8.92 3.50
CA LEU A 126 -7.96 -8.77 3.74
C LEU A 126 -8.72 -10.04 3.33
N ARG A 127 -8.50 -10.50 2.11
CA ARG A 127 -9.11 -11.74 1.60
C ARG A 127 -8.78 -12.95 2.50
N HIS A 128 -7.52 -13.09 2.90
CA HIS A 128 -7.10 -14.16 3.81
C HIS A 128 -7.84 -14.06 5.16
N ARG A 129 -7.95 -12.86 5.73
CA ARG A 129 -8.64 -12.63 7.01
C ARG A 129 -10.13 -12.90 6.93
N LEU A 130 -10.77 -12.61 5.78
CA LEU A 130 -12.20 -12.81 5.57
C LEU A 130 -12.55 -14.25 5.14
N ALA A 131 -11.60 -15.03 4.64
CA ALA A 131 -11.85 -16.38 4.13
C ALA A 131 -12.68 -17.28 5.07
N PRO A 132 -12.37 -17.39 6.39
CA PRO A 132 -13.16 -18.21 7.30
C PRO A 132 -14.55 -17.64 7.63
N LEU A 133 -14.81 -16.39 7.23
CA LEU A 133 -16.07 -15.68 7.50
C LEU A 133 -16.99 -15.64 6.28
N GLN A 134 -16.57 -16.15 5.14
CA GLN A 134 -17.36 -16.18 3.91
C GLN A 134 -18.57 -17.10 4.02
N ARG A 135 -19.61 -16.77 3.27
CA ARG A 135 -20.74 -17.67 2.98
C ARG A 135 -20.84 -17.78 1.45
N GLU A 136 -20.94 -19.01 0.95
CA GLU A 136 -21.00 -19.26 -0.50
C GLU A 136 -19.90 -18.58 -1.31
N GLY A 137 -18.70 -18.43 -0.71
CA GLY A 137 -17.55 -17.79 -1.36
C GLY A 137 -17.55 -16.26 -1.29
N GLN A 138 -18.54 -15.63 -0.63
CA GLN A 138 -18.67 -14.17 -0.52
C GLN A 138 -18.65 -13.70 0.94
N PHE A 139 -18.12 -12.51 1.17
CA PHE A 139 -18.20 -11.80 2.43
C PHE A 139 -18.87 -10.44 2.26
N PHE A 140 -18.48 -9.65 1.28
CA PHE A 140 -19.07 -8.37 0.97
C PHE A 140 -20.19 -8.50 -0.08
N ALA A 141 -21.18 -7.64 -0.04
CA ALA A 141 -22.16 -7.50 -1.12
C ALA A 141 -21.50 -6.94 -2.41
N SER A 142 -20.51 -6.07 -2.24
CA SER A 142 -19.70 -5.52 -3.34
C SER A 142 -18.31 -5.17 -2.88
N VAL A 143 -17.34 -5.20 -3.82
CA VAL A 143 -15.96 -4.76 -3.57
C VAL A 143 -15.58 -3.76 -4.64
N GLY A 144 -15.22 -2.54 -4.22
CA GLY A 144 -14.68 -1.52 -5.10
C GLY A 144 -13.14 -1.52 -5.12
N ILE A 145 -12.56 -0.96 -6.17
CA ILE A 145 -11.11 -0.74 -6.31
C ILE A 145 -10.85 0.75 -6.32
N SER A 146 -10.13 1.25 -5.31
CA SER A 146 -9.89 2.68 -5.13
C SER A 146 -8.62 3.19 -5.82
N GLY A 147 -7.64 2.32 -6.09
CA GLY A 147 -6.36 2.67 -6.68
C GLY A 147 -5.23 2.95 -5.67
N SER A 148 -5.54 3.36 -4.43
CA SER A 148 -4.55 3.59 -3.39
C SER A 148 -5.14 3.44 -1.98
N HIS A 149 -4.29 3.22 -0.96
CA HIS A 149 -4.73 3.21 0.45
C HIS A 149 -5.35 4.55 0.86
N ARG A 150 -4.78 5.67 0.41
CA ARG A 150 -5.28 7.02 0.68
C ARG A 150 -6.69 7.20 0.11
N GLU A 151 -6.90 6.72 -1.11
CA GLU A 151 -8.22 6.76 -1.75
C GLU A 151 -9.21 5.81 -1.07
N SER A 152 -8.78 4.65 -0.58
CA SER A 152 -9.62 3.77 0.24
C SER A 152 -10.10 4.45 1.53
N LEU A 153 -9.21 5.22 2.20
CA LEU A 153 -9.58 6.01 3.39
C LEU A 153 -10.61 7.09 3.03
N ARG A 154 -10.46 7.77 1.89
CA ARG A 154 -11.45 8.73 1.40
C ARG A 154 -12.81 8.06 1.18
N TRP A 155 -12.85 6.89 0.53
CA TRP A 155 -14.09 6.15 0.32
C TRP A 155 -14.80 5.78 1.62
N LEU A 156 -14.06 5.43 2.67
CA LEU A 156 -14.66 5.18 3.99
C LEU A 156 -15.30 6.44 4.55
N ARG A 157 -14.61 7.59 4.52
CA ARG A 157 -15.11 8.87 5.06
C ARG A 157 -16.31 9.40 4.27
N GLU A 158 -16.31 9.19 2.95
CA GLU A 158 -17.40 9.63 2.06
C GLU A 158 -18.53 8.60 1.92
N GLU A 159 -18.55 7.58 2.78
CA GLU A 159 -19.58 6.54 2.81
C GLU A 159 -19.73 5.75 1.50
N MET A 160 -18.72 5.73 0.66
CA MET A 160 -18.69 4.92 -0.56
C MET A 160 -18.36 3.45 -0.26
N ALA A 161 -17.69 3.18 0.86
CA ALA A 161 -17.36 1.85 1.37
C ALA A 161 -17.55 1.79 2.88
N ASP A 162 -17.62 0.58 3.44
CA ASP A 162 -17.90 0.35 4.85
C ASP A 162 -16.68 -0.23 5.59
N LEU A 163 -15.83 -1.01 4.90
CA LEU A 163 -14.62 -1.63 5.45
C LEU A 163 -13.49 -1.63 4.42
N ALA A 164 -12.28 -1.31 4.91
CA ALA A 164 -11.04 -1.38 4.14
C ALA A 164 -9.90 -1.99 4.96
N ALA A 165 -8.91 -2.57 4.28
CA ALA A 165 -7.62 -2.90 4.87
C ALA A 165 -6.58 -1.89 4.41
N ILE A 166 -5.92 -1.24 5.37
CA ILE A 166 -4.96 -0.17 5.13
C ILE A 166 -3.59 -0.58 5.67
N ASP A 167 -2.56 -0.39 4.89
CA ASP A 167 -1.18 -0.61 5.33
C ASP A 167 -0.85 0.28 6.54
N SER A 168 -0.31 -0.30 7.60
CA SER A 168 -0.05 0.41 8.86
C SER A 168 1.01 1.52 8.71
N VAL A 169 1.97 1.37 7.79
CA VAL A 169 2.98 2.41 7.52
C VAL A 169 2.32 3.61 6.84
N THR A 170 1.47 3.37 5.84
CA THR A 170 0.67 4.42 5.18
C THR A 170 -0.20 5.14 6.19
N PHE A 171 -0.95 4.39 7.02
CA PHE A 171 -1.82 4.97 8.03
C PHE A 171 -1.05 5.83 9.04
N ALA A 172 0.08 5.33 9.56
CA ALA A 172 0.90 6.07 10.52
C ALA A 172 1.49 7.37 9.95
N TYR A 173 1.90 7.36 8.67
CA TYR A 173 2.38 8.58 8.02
C TYR A 173 1.26 9.60 7.82
N LEU A 174 0.08 9.18 7.40
CA LEU A 174 -1.08 10.06 7.26
C LEU A 174 -1.52 10.60 8.64
N ALA A 175 -1.63 9.75 9.65
CA ALA A 175 -1.97 10.20 11.01
C ALA A 175 -0.99 11.24 11.58
N ARG A 176 0.29 11.18 11.16
CA ARG A 176 1.33 12.13 11.61
C ARG A 176 1.36 13.45 10.84
N HIS A 177 1.07 13.42 9.54
CA HIS A 177 1.34 14.53 8.63
C HIS A 177 0.13 15.03 7.85
N ALA A 178 -1.00 14.36 7.95
CA ALA A 178 -2.27 14.66 7.28
C ALA A 178 -3.44 14.07 8.08
N GLU A 179 -3.53 14.43 9.37
CA GLU A 179 -4.46 13.86 10.35
C GLU A 179 -5.93 13.89 9.85
N GLU A 180 -6.29 14.91 9.08
CA GLU A 180 -7.62 15.07 8.49
C GLU A 180 -8.00 13.91 7.55
N GLU A 181 -7.02 13.20 6.97
CA GLU A 181 -7.28 12.08 6.07
C GLU A 181 -7.65 10.79 6.80
N VAL A 182 -7.35 10.69 8.08
CA VAL A 182 -7.67 9.54 8.94
C VAL A 182 -8.70 9.86 10.00
N ALA A 183 -9.05 11.14 10.15
CA ALA A 183 -10.04 11.59 11.13
C ALA A 183 -11.39 10.90 10.89
N GLY A 184 -12.08 10.53 11.99
CA GLY A 184 -13.38 9.85 11.93
C GLY A 184 -13.31 8.36 11.53
N LEU A 185 -12.13 7.77 11.44
CA LEU A 185 -11.92 6.33 11.20
C LEU A 185 -11.43 5.63 12.47
N ARG A 186 -11.66 4.30 12.54
CA ARG A 186 -11.22 3.44 13.64
C ARG A 186 -10.89 2.04 13.15
#